data_b7db51c381175284b52939362fd5f0ff
#
_entry.id   b7db51c381175284b52939362fd5f0ff
#
_cell.length_a   1.000
_cell.length_b   1.000
_cell.length_c   1.000
_cell.angle_alpha   90.00
_cell.angle_beta   90.00
_cell.angle_gamma   90.00
#
_symmetry.space_group_name_H-M   'P 1'
#
loop_
_entity.id
_entity.type
_entity.pdbx_description
1 polymer ?
#
loop_
_entity_poly.entity_id
_entity_poly.type
_entity_poly.pdbx_seq_one_letter_code
_entity_poly.pdbx_strand_id
1 'polypeptide(L)'
;MFDHPPPSGPDRAQPETDPFDGSVERLCRLYDTRLVETGGELSPEDARELNAMAAIYDLDTDRPSTEVWRDLRAVVTRQAPLDATPPTDVEALTLLVVEDDPDAAASLTELLTEAGHSVVGPFHNAAAAEAAAALHSIDAALLDINLSGEMTGVELAQVLTGRWDVRVIFISGDVAAAARNADMAEALVLKPYNGAQILEAVARLGRSG
;
A
#
# COMPACT_ATOMS: atom_id res chain seq x y z
N MET A 1 30.28 -14.86 -53.63
CA MET A 1 30.11 -15.56 -52.35
C MET A 1 30.26 -14.45 -51.30
N PHE A 2 29.14 -13.77 -50.97
CA PHE A 2 29.12 -12.67 -49.99
C PHE A 2 28.43 -13.16 -48.75
N ASP A 3 29.21 -13.36 -47.73
CA ASP A 3 28.76 -13.75 -46.41
C ASP A 3 28.19 -12.52 -45.68
N HIS A 4 26.88 -12.52 -45.44
CA HIS A 4 26.24 -11.48 -44.62
C HIS A 4 26.05 -12.05 -43.23
N PRO A 5 26.50 -11.37 -42.17
CA PRO A 5 26.20 -11.78 -40.80
C PRO A 5 24.68 -11.57 -40.54
N PRO A 6 24.06 -12.40 -39.69
CA PRO A 6 22.65 -12.27 -39.33
C PRO A 6 22.42 -11.00 -38.52
N PRO A 7 21.20 -10.40 -38.60
CA PRO A 7 20.85 -9.22 -37.81
C PRO A 7 20.82 -9.57 -36.34
N SER A 8 21.47 -8.72 -35.56
CA SER A 8 21.43 -8.73 -34.09
C SER A 8 19.99 -8.67 -33.62
N GLY A 9 19.58 -9.61 -32.80
CA GLY A 9 18.25 -9.65 -32.20
C GLY A 9 18.02 -8.42 -31.29
N PRO A 10 16.74 -8.11 -30.99
CA PRO A 10 16.39 -6.97 -30.16
C PRO A 10 17.04 -7.11 -28.79
N ASP A 11 17.76 -6.08 -28.42
CA ASP A 11 18.30 -5.84 -27.10
C ASP A 11 17.19 -6.02 -26.08
N ARG A 12 17.34 -6.99 -25.18
CA ARG A 12 16.42 -7.15 -24.05
C ARG A 12 16.58 -5.92 -23.18
N ALA A 13 15.67 -4.98 -23.30
CA ALA A 13 15.53 -3.91 -22.33
C ALA A 13 15.49 -4.54 -20.92
N GLN A 14 16.49 -4.24 -20.12
CA GLN A 14 16.48 -4.52 -18.69
C GLN A 14 15.31 -3.73 -18.12
N PRO A 15 14.51 -4.31 -17.19
CA PRO A 15 13.48 -3.52 -16.53
C PRO A 15 14.16 -2.31 -15.88
N GLU A 16 13.77 -1.12 -16.30
CA GLU A 16 14.19 0.12 -15.65
C GLU A 16 13.66 0.06 -14.21
N THR A 17 14.55 -0.23 -13.27
CA THR A 17 14.25 -0.09 -11.84
C THR A 17 13.91 1.38 -11.60
N ASP A 18 12.70 1.63 -11.14
CA ASP A 18 12.21 2.94 -10.75
C ASP A 18 13.27 3.61 -9.84
N PRO A 19 13.77 4.81 -10.17
CA PRO A 19 14.78 5.50 -9.36
C PRO A 19 14.28 5.79 -7.92
N PHE A 20 12.95 5.79 -7.70
CA PHE A 20 12.33 5.98 -6.39
C PHE A 20 12.44 4.72 -5.51
N ASP A 21 12.23 3.52 -6.07
CA ASP A 21 12.33 2.25 -5.35
C ASP A 21 13.75 2.08 -4.76
N GLY A 22 14.78 2.37 -5.56
CA GLY A 22 16.16 2.37 -5.07
C GLY A 22 16.46 3.39 -3.96
N SER A 23 15.64 4.45 -3.81
CA SER A 23 15.82 5.46 -2.74
C SER A 23 15.24 4.97 -1.42
N VAL A 24 14.04 4.39 -1.43
CA VAL A 24 13.40 3.79 -0.26
C VAL A 24 14.22 2.60 0.25
N GLU A 25 14.67 1.73 -0.64
CA GLU A 25 15.55 0.60 -0.27
C GLU A 25 16.86 1.06 0.39
N ARG A 26 17.49 2.13 -0.13
CA ARG A 26 18.71 2.68 0.47
C ARG A 26 18.44 3.25 1.85
N LEU A 27 17.33 3.97 2.01
CA LEU A 27 16.89 4.50 3.30
C LEU A 27 16.66 3.38 4.32
N CYS A 28 15.92 2.35 3.92
CA CYS A 28 15.65 1.18 4.76
C CYS A 28 16.95 0.49 5.19
N ARG A 29 17.84 0.21 4.24
CA ARG A 29 19.13 -0.41 4.54
C ARG A 29 19.97 0.42 5.50
N LEU A 30 19.97 1.74 5.34
CA LEU A 30 20.75 2.65 6.17
C LEU A 30 20.28 2.59 7.64
N TYR A 31 18.99 2.80 7.89
CA TYR A 31 18.47 2.84 9.25
C TYR A 31 18.40 1.45 9.90
N ASP A 32 18.04 0.40 9.13
CA ASP A 32 18.07 -0.98 9.64
C ASP A 32 19.48 -1.35 10.13
N THR A 33 20.52 -1.01 9.34
CA THR A 33 21.91 -1.26 9.72
C THR A 33 22.32 -0.46 10.96
N ARG A 34 22.04 0.84 10.97
CA ARG A 34 22.41 1.72 12.11
C ARG A 34 21.78 1.27 13.42
N LEU A 35 20.49 0.94 13.40
CA LEU A 35 19.77 0.49 14.60
C LEU A 35 20.30 -0.87 15.10
N VAL A 36 20.68 -1.78 14.22
CA VAL A 36 21.31 -3.05 14.62
C VAL A 36 22.69 -2.83 15.24
N GLU A 37 23.54 -2.02 14.61
CA GLU A 37 24.90 -1.76 15.05
C GLU A 37 24.95 -1.04 16.41
N THR A 38 23.96 -0.19 16.69
CA THR A 38 23.90 0.61 17.92
C THR A 38 23.03 0.01 19.02
N GLY A 39 22.45 -1.18 18.79
CA GLY A 39 21.53 -1.81 19.74
C GLY A 39 20.22 -1.06 19.93
N GLY A 40 19.79 -0.29 18.92
CA GLY A 40 18.52 0.42 18.89
C GLY A 40 18.60 1.91 19.26
N GLU A 41 19.76 2.43 19.62
CA GLU A 41 19.95 3.84 19.95
C GLU A 41 20.70 4.55 18.80
N LEU A 42 20.04 5.49 18.13
CA LEU A 42 20.65 6.31 17.09
C LEU A 42 21.50 7.45 17.70
N SER A 43 22.48 7.93 16.93
CA SER A 43 23.17 9.16 17.28
C SER A 43 22.17 10.33 17.37
N PRO A 44 22.46 11.40 18.13
CA PRO A 44 21.56 12.58 18.22
C PRO A 44 21.30 13.25 16.85
N GLU A 45 22.20 13.10 15.90
CA GLU A 45 22.05 13.61 14.53
C GLU A 45 21.09 12.72 13.73
N ASP A 46 21.33 11.41 13.72
CA ASP A 46 20.47 10.44 13.03
C ASP A 46 19.05 10.42 13.59
N ALA A 47 18.89 10.54 14.92
CA ALA A 47 17.59 10.60 15.56
C ALA A 47 16.81 11.86 15.14
N ARG A 48 17.49 13.01 15.03
CA ARG A 48 16.85 14.24 14.54
C ARG A 48 16.43 14.13 13.08
N GLU A 49 17.24 13.51 12.23
CA GLU A 49 16.92 13.27 10.83
C GLU A 49 15.72 12.32 10.71
N LEU A 50 15.73 11.19 11.43
CA LEU A 50 14.61 10.27 11.51
C LEU A 50 13.32 10.96 11.93
N ASN A 51 13.37 11.72 13.02
CA ASN A 51 12.20 12.44 13.53
C ASN A 51 11.68 13.50 12.56
N ALA A 52 12.57 14.18 11.83
CA ALA A 52 12.17 15.12 10.79
C ALA A 52 11.44 14.43 9.64
N MET A 53 11.90 13.26 9.19
CA MET A 53 11.22 12.47 8.19
C MET A 53 9.87 11.94 8.70
N ALA A 54 9.82 11.42 9.92
CA ALA A 54 8.59 10.92 10.54
C ALA A 54 7.53 12.01 10.72
N ALA A 55 7.95 13.23 11.04
CA ALA A 55 7.07 14.38 11.18
C ALA A 55 6.39 14.79 9.87
N ILE A 56 6.98 14.51 8.69
CA ILE A 56 6.34 14.74 7.38
C ILE A 56 5.06 13.91 7.26
N TYR A 57 5.02 12.75 7.91
CA TYR A 57 3.90 11.81 7.91
C TYR A 57 3.04 11.92 9.18
N ASP A 58 3.20 12.97 9.97
CA ASP A 58 2.48 13.18 11.25
C ASP A 58 2.62 12.01 12.23
N LEU A 59 3.76 11.30 12.18
CA LEU A 59 4.07 10.22 13.10
C LEU A 59 4.56 10.77 14.45
N ASP A 60 4.17 10.10 15.53
CA ASP A 60 4.64 10.42 16.86
C ASP A 60 6.14 10.16 17.00
N THR A 61 6.92 11.21 17.22
CA THR A 61 8.39 11.18 17.35
C THR A 61 8.88 11.19 18.79
N ASP A 62 7.99 11.29 19.78
CA ASP A 62 8.34 11.27 21.21
C ASP A 62 8.39 9.83 21.76
N ARG A 63 9.05 8.96 21.01
CA ARG A 63 9.19 7.52 21.26
C ARG A 63 10.61 7.05 20.94
N PRO A 64 11.00 5.82 21.36
CA PRO A 64 12.28 5.23 20.97
C PRO A 64 12.47 5.20 19.44
N SER A 65 13.70 5.49 18.98
CA SER A 65 14.03 5.54 17.54
C SER A 65 13.66 4.27 16.78
N THR A 66 13.73 3.11 17.45
CA THR A 66 13.29 1.82 16.87
C THR A 66 11.82 1.78 16.54
N GLU A 67 10.97 2.39 17.36
CA GLU A 67 9.52 2.45 17.13
C GLU A 67 9.18 3.48 16.04
N VAL A 68 9.80 4.67 16.11
CA VAL A 68 9.64 5.70 15.08
C VAL A 68 10.07 5.15 13.72
N TRP A 69 11.22 4.46 13.67
CA TRP A 69 11.69 3.85 12.43
C TRP A 69 10.77 2.74 11.92
N ARG A 70 10.28 1.87 12.78
CA ARG A 70 9.33 0.81 12.38
C ARG A 70 8.12 1.41 11.68
N ASP A 71 7.52 2.45 12.27
CA ASP A 71 6.31 3.07 11.74
C ASP A 71 6.59 3.83 10.43
N LEU A 72 7.67 4.61 10.37
CA LEU A 72 8.09 5.30 9.15
C LEU A 72 8.41 4.30 8.02
N ARG A 73 9.19 3.25 8.33
CA ARG A 73 9.52 2.19 7.38
C ARG A 73 8.28 1.53 6.81
N ALA A 74 7.29 1.23 7.66
CA ALA A 74 6.03 0.63 7.23
C ALA A 74 5.28 1.53 6.22
N VAL A 75 5.24 2.83 6.46
CA VAL A 75 4.63 3.80 5.54
C VAL A 75 5.40 3.86 4.22
N VAL A 76 6.69 4.16 4.25
CA VAL A 76 7.46 4.41 3.01
C VAL A 76 7.61 3.16 2.12
N THR A 77 7.54 1.95 2.70
CA THR A 77 7.63 0.71 1.91
C THR A 77 6.29 0.26 1.32
N ARG A 78 5.17 0.63 1.92
CA ARG A 78 3.83 0.18 1.49
C ARG A 78 3.01 1.25 0.80
N GLN A 79 3.35 2.52 0.95
CA GLN A 79 2.68 3.60 0.26
C GLN A 79 2.95 3.54 -1.26
N ALA A 80 1.90 3.74 -2.06
CA ALA A 80 2.05 3.91 -3.50
C ALA A 80 2.73 5.26 -3.80
N PRO A 81 3.67 5.32 -4.76
CA PRO A 81 4.35 6.57 -5.14
C PRO A 81 3.37 7.66 -5.55
N LEU A 82 3.70 8.92 -5.24
CA LEU A 82 2.86 10.08 -5.62
C LEU A 82 2.82 10.30 -7.14
N ASP A 83 3.86 9.88 -7.84
CA ASP A 83 4.03 9.91 -9.29
C ASP A 83 3.75 8.57 -9.97
N ALA A 84 3.02 7.67 -9.29
CA ALA A 84 2.62 6.40 -9.84
C ALA A 84 1.99 6.57 -11.23
N THR A 85 2.43 5.73 -12.16
CA THR A 85 1.81 5.63 -13.48
C THR A 85 0.85 4.46 -13.46
N PRO A 86 -0.40 4.63 -13.94
CA PRO A 86 -1.34 3.52 -13.99
C PRO A 86 -0.75 2.35 -14.78
N PRO A 87 -0.78 1.13 -14.24
CA PRO A 87 -0.30 -0.04 -14.95
C PRO A 87 -1.16 -0.30 -16.20
N THR A 88 -0.52 -0.70 -17.30
CA THR A 88 -1.17 -0.91 -18.60
C THR A 88 -1.69 -2.33 -18.82
N ASP A 89 -1.31 -3.28 -17.98
CA ASP A 89 -1.66 -4.70 -18.13
C ASP A 89 -1.97 -5.27 -16.74
N VAL A 90 -3.23 -5.12 -16.32
CA VAL A 90 -3.69 -5.55 -14.98
C VAL A 90 -4.68 -6.67 -15.14
N GLU A 91 -4.45 -7.77 -14.44
CA GLU A 91 -5.44 -8.84 -14.30
C GLU A 91 -6.71 -8.29 -13.62
N ALA A 92 -7.88 -8.61 -14.18
CA ALA A 92 -9.15 -8.20 -13.61
C ALA A 92 -9.38 -8.93 -12.27
N LEU A 93 -9.54 -8.16 -11.20
CA LEU A 93 -9.77 -8.65 -9.84
C LEU A 93 -11.20 -8.35 -9.39
N THR A 94 -11.71 -9.14 -8.45
CA THR A 94 -12.93 -8.85 -7.70
C THR A 94 -12.55 -8.14 -6.40
N LEU A 95 -12.89 -6.85 -6.32
CA LEU A 95 -12.47 -5.94 -5.26
C LEU A 95 -13.64 -5.57 -4.35
N LEU A 96 -13.48 -5.76 -3.05
CA LEU A 96 -14.41 -5.27 -2.03
C LEU A 96 -14.03 -3.82 -1.69
N VAL A 97 -14.99 -2.90 -1.75
CA VAL A 97 -14.77 -1.48 -1.40
C VAL A 97 -15.57 -1.16 -0.14
N VAL A 98 -14.87 -0.64 0.89
CA VAL A 98 -15.47 -0.25 2.16
C VAL A 98 -14.94 1.13 2.57
N GLU A 99 -15.81 2.12 2.48
CA GLU A 99 -15.52 3.54 2.72
C GLU A 99 -16.81 4.20 3.22
N ASP A 100 -16.79 4.87 4.36
CA ASP A 100 -17.98 5.46 4.96
C ASP A 100 -18.36 6.83 4.38
N ASP A 101 -17.42 7.53 3.72
CA ASP A 101 -17.73 8.70 2.92
C ASP A 101 -18.33 8.30 1.56
N PRO A 102 -19.59 8.67 1.25
CA PRO A 102 -20.25 8.20 0.04
C PRO A 102 -19.65 8.75 -1.26
N ASP A 103 -19.07 9.96 -1.25
CA ASP A 103 -18.47 10.56 -2.43
C ASP A 103 -17.11 9.91 -2.75
N ALA A 104 -16.32 9.63 -1.70
CA ALA A 104 -15.07 8.88 -1.84
C ALA A 104 -15.34 7.45 -2.30
N ALA A 105 -16.33 6.77 -1.72
CA ALA A 105 -16.75 5.42 -2.09
C ALA A 105 -17.19 5.32 -3.55
N ALA A 106 -18.00 6.28 -4.02
CA ALA A 106 -18.46 6.34 -5.41
C ALA A 106 -17.29 6.56 -6.38
N SER A 107 -16.42 7.54 -6.08
CA SER A 107 -15.25 7.84 -6.92
C SER A 107 -14.28 6.66 -7.02
N LEU A 108 -14.05 5.96 -5.90
CA LEU A 108 -13.21 4.77 -5.84
C LEU A 108 -13.80 3.62 -6.67
N THR A 109 -15.11 3.40 -6.56
CA THR A 109 -15.84 2.38 -7.32
C THR A 109 -15.79 2.64 -8.83
N GLU A 110 -16.01 3.89 -9.26
CA GLU A 110 -15.91 4.30 -10.66
C GLU A 110 -14.51 4.05 -11.21
N LEU A 111 -13.47 4.53 -10.51
CA LEU A 111 -12.08 4.34 -10.89
C LEU A 111 -11.71 2.88 -11.11
N LEU A 112 -12.07 2.00 -10.17
CA LEU A 112 -11.75 0.58 -10.23
C LEU A 112 -12.52 -0.13 -11.36
N THR A 113 -13.77 0.25 -11.57
CA THR A 113 -14.59 -0.30 -12.65
C THR A 113 -14.07 0.13 -14.02
N GLU A 114 -13.68 1.39 -14.20
CA GLU A 114 -13.06 1.91 -15.43
C GLU A 114 -11.72 1.22 -15.73
N ALA A 115 -10.98 0.84 -14.69
CA ALA A 115 -9.74 0.08 -14.82
C ALA A 115 -9.96 -1.42 -15.13
N GLY A 116 -11.21 -1.89 -15.23
CA GLY A 116 -11.56 -3.25 -15.62
C GLY A 116 -11.71 -4.24 -14.48
N HIS A 117 -11.73 -3.78 -13.21
CA HIS A 117 -12.00 -4.63 -12.06
C HIS A 117 -13.49 -4.81 -11.79
N SER A 118 -13.87 -5.92 -11.16
CA SER A 118 -15.22 -6.13 -10.63
C SER A 118 -15.30 -5.59 -9.21
N VAL A 119 -16.27 -4.72 -8.90
CA VAL A 119 -16.43 -4.14 -7.57
C VAL A 119 -17.60 -4.75 -6.82
N VAL A 120 -17.36 -5.25 -5.64
CA VAL A 120 -18.36 -5.67 -4.65
C VAL A 120 -18.52 -4.53 -3.65
N GLY A 121 -19.67 -3.89 -3.62
CA GLY A 121 -19.91 -2.70 -2.83
C GLY A 121 -20.28 -1.47 -3.68
N PRO A 122 -20.02 -0.24 -3.25
CA PRO A 122 -19.32 0.10 -2.01
C PRO A 122 -20.18 -0.15 -0.75
N PHE A 123 -19.54 -0.48 0.35
CA PHE A 123 -20.17 -0.59 1.67
C PHE A 123 -19.69 0.54 2.57
N HIS A 124 -20.61 1.06 3.40
CA HIS A 124 -20.33 2.19 4.30
C HIS A 124 -20.10 1.76 5.75
N ASN A 125 -20.11 0.46 6.03
CA ASN A 125 -19.82 -0.11 7.34
C ASN A 125 -19.27 -1.54 7.20
N ALA A 126 -18.52 -1.96 8.21
CA ALA A 126 -17.85 -3.24 8.23
C ALA A 126 -18.80 -4.44 8.24
N ALA A 127 -19.95 -4.36 8.94
CA ALA A 127 -20.88 -5.49 9.06
C ALA A 127 -21.50 -5.87 7.70
N ALA A 128 -21.86 -4.87 6.88
CA ALA A 128 -22.38 -5.12 5.54
C ALA A 128 -21.29 -5.72 4.61
N ALA A 129 -20.07 -5.23 4.74
CA ALA A 129 -18.93 -5.74 3.98
C ALA A 129 -18.57 -7.18 4.36
N GLU A 130 -18.57 -7.53 5.65
CA GLU A 130 -18.36 -8.90 6.12
C GLU A 130 -19.45 -9.85 5.58
N ALA A 131 -20.71 -9.43 5.61
CA ALA A 131 -21.81 -10.23 5.05
C ALA A 131 -21.64 -10.45 3.54
N ALA A 132 -21.18 -9.45 2.81
CA ALA A 132 -20.91 -9.57 1.37
C ALA A 132 -19.72 -10.50 1.09
N ALA A 133 -18.66 -10.44 1.88
CA ALA A 133 -17.50 -11.33 1.75
C ALA A 133 -17.86 -12.81 1.96
N ALA A 134 -18.88 -13.11 2.76
CA ALA A 134 -19.39 -14.47 2.91
C ALA A 134 -20.13 -15.00 1.68
N LEU A 135 -20.56 -14.12 0.77
CA LEU A 135 -21.39 -14.46 -0.40
C LEU A 135 -20.63 -14.37 -1.73
N HIS A 136 -19.49 -13.71 -1.75
CA HIS A 136 -18.73 -13.45 -2.97
C HIS A 136 -17.29 -13.93 -2.83
N SER A 137 -16.72 -14.42 -3.93
CA SER A 137 -15.28 -14.64 -4.01
C SER A 137 -14.60 -13.28 -4.23
N ILE A 138 -13.78 -12.85 -3.28
CA ILE A 138 -13.11 -11.55 -3.27
C ILE A 138 -11.61 -11.78 -3.31
N ASP A 139 -10.92 -11.15 -4.25
CA ASP A 139 -9.48 -11.24 -4.40
C ASP A 139 -8.76 -10.29 -3.44
N ALA A 140 -9.32 -9.09 -3.27
CA ALA A 140 -8.78 -8.10 -2.35
C ALA A 140 -9.85 -7.11 -1.87
N ALA A 141 -9.55 -6.43 -0.75
CA ALA A 141 -10.40 -5.41 -0.17
C ALA A 141 -9.66 -4.07 -0.03
N LEU A 142 -10.32 -2.99 -0.46
CA LEU A 142 -9.88 -1.62 -0.22
C LEU A 142 -10.71 -1.09 0.97
N LEU A 143 -10.04 -0.83 2.09
CA LEU A 143 -10.69 -0.52 3.37
C LEU A 143 -10.22 0.82 3.92
N ASP A 144 -11.17 1.71 4.23
CA ASP A 144 -10.83 2.80 5.15
C ASP A 144 -10.58 2.22 6.54
N ILE A 145 -9.48 2.63 7.17
CA ILE A 145 -9.15 2.22 8.55
C ILE A 145 -10.18 2.76 9.55
N ASN A 146 -10.64 4.00 9.32
CA ASN A 146 -11.50 4.74 10.24
C ASN A 146 -13.00 4.62 9.90
N LEU A 147 -13.47 3.42 9.62
CA LEU A 147 -14.88 3.19 9.39
C LEU A 147 -15.72 3.56 10.61
N SER A 148 -16.84 4.22 10.36
CA SER A 148 -17.86 4.49 11.38
C SER A 148 -18.62 3.21 11.75
N GLY A 149 -18.95 3.04 13.04
CA GLY A 149 -19.77 1.92 13.53
C GLY A 149 -19.08 1.12 14.64
N GLU A 150 -19.58 -0.12 14.86
CA GLU A 150 -19.11 -1.00 15.94
C GLU A 150 -17.78 -1.71 15.61
N MET A 151 -17.46 -1.86 14.33
CA MET A 151 -16.26 -2.52 13.83
C MET A 151 -15.45 -1.56 12.95
N THR A 152 -14.17 -1.43 13.26
CA THR A 152 -13.22 -0.63 12.49
C THR A 152 -12.78 -1.34 11.20
N GLY A 153 -12.16 -0.59 10.26
CA GLY A 153 -11.55 -1.20 9.07
C GLY A 153 -10.42 -2.19 9.40
N VAL A 154 -9.73 -1.98 10.51
CA VAL A 154 -8.67 -2.90 10.99
C VAL A 154 -9.26 -4.22 11.46
N GLU A 155 -10.33 -4.18 12.24
CA GLU A 155 -11.02 -5.40 12.71
C GLU A 155 -11.65 -6.15 11.54
N LEU A 156 -12.23 -5.43 10.56
CA LEU A 156 -12.71 -6.04 9.33
C LEU A 156 -11.59 -6.70 8.53
N ALA A 157 -10.43 -6.06 8.41
CA ALA A 157 -9.26 -6.63 7.74
C ALA A 157 -8.83 -7.96 8.35
N GLN A 158 -8.80 -8.06 9.70
CA GLN A 158 -8.48 -9.29 10.42
C GLN A 158 -9.48 -10.41 10.09
N VAL A 159 -10.77 -10.08 10.02
CA VAL A 159 -11.82 -11.04 9.68
C VAL A 159 -11.69 -11.51 8.24
N LEU A 160 -11.49 -10.58 7.28
CA LEU A 160 -11.38 -10.87 5.86
C LEU A 160 -10.16 -11.75 5.55
N THR A 161 -9.01 -11.39 6.08
CA THR A 161 -7.77 -12.16 5.90
C THR A 161 -7.86 -13.53 6.61
N GLY A 162 -8.33 -13.56 7.86
CA GLY A 162 -8.35 -14.79 8.66
C GLY A 162 -9.38 -15.81 8.21
N ARG A 163 -10.51 -15.42 7.62
CA ARG A 163 -11.61 -16.32 7.21
C ARG A 163 -11.60 -16.67 5.74
N TRP A 164 -11.21 -15.73 4.88
CA TRP A 164 -11.37 -15.86 3.43
C TRP A 164 -10.09 -15.62 2.64
N ASP A 165 -8.95 -15.41 3.34
CA ASP A 165 -7.64 -15.15 2.73
C ASP A 165 -7.66 -13.95 1.76
N VAL A 166 -8.52 -12.96 2.04
CA VAL A 166 -8.66 -11.74 1.24
C VAL A 166 -7.49 -10.83 1.54
N ARG A 167 -6.77 -10.42 0.50
CA ARG A 167 -5.69 -9.44 0.61
C ARG A 167 -6.25 -8.04 0.89
N VAL A 168 -5.54 -7.23 1.64
CA VAL A 168 -6.04 -5.93 2.09
C VAL A 168 -5.15 -4.80 1.59
N ILE A 169 -5.80 -3.73 1.11
CA ILE A 169 -5.22 -2.42 0.89
C ILE A 169 -5.91 -1.47 1.86
N PHE A 170 -5.13 -0.83 2.74
CA PHE A 170 -5.68 0.23 3.58
C PHE A 170 -5.65 1.57 2.87
N ILE A 171 -6.76 2.30 2.97
CA ILE A 171 -6.89 3.69 2.57
C ILE A 171 -7.12 4.49 3.85
N SER A 172 -6.29 5.49 4.16
CA SER A 172 -6.43 6.20 5.44
C SER A 172 -5.89 7.62 5.40
N GLY A 173 -6.58 8.51 6.12
CA GLY A 173 -6.06 9.82 6.49
C GLY A 173 -5.25 9.81 7.79
N ASP A 174 -5.36 8.73 8.58
CA ASP A 174 -4.59 8.53 9.81
C ASP A 174 -3.34 7.69 9.52
N VAL A 175 -2.23 8.38 9.26
CA VAL A 175 -0.95 7.75 8.93
C VAL A 175 -0.43 6.90 10.07
N ALA A 176 -0.63 7.33 11.33
CA ALA A 176 -0.18 6.59 12.49
C ALA A 176 -0.96 5.27 12.67
N ALA A 177 -2.28 5.28 12.43
CA ALA A 177 -3.06 4.05 12.42
C ALA A 177 -2.66 3.13 11.26
N ALA A 178 -2.43 3.68 10.06
CA ALA A 178 -1.95 2.94 8.90
C ALA A 178 -0.59 2.27 9.17
N ALA A 179 0.36 3.00 9.73
CA ALA A 179 1.69 2.49 10.08
C ALA A 179 1.64 1.33 11.09
N ARG A 180 0.82 1.49 12.16
CA ARG A 180 0.68 0.45 13.20
C ARG A 180 0.06 -0.85 12.68
N ASN A 181 -0.75 -0.78 11.64
CA ASN A 181 -1.48 -1.92 11.07
C ASN A 181 -0.95 -2.35 9.70
N ALA A 182 0.18 -1.80 9.27
CA ALA A 182 0.77 -2.03 7.95
C ALA A 182 1.05 -3.51 7.66
N ASP A 183 1.40 -4.31 8.67
CA ASP A 183 1.70 -5.73 8.51
C ASP A 183 0.49 -6.58 8.08
N MET A 184 -0.72 -6.03 8.19
CA MET A 184 -1.96 -6.68 7.75
C MET A 184 -2.35 -6.32 6.31
N ALA A 185 -1.62 -5.42 5.67
CA ALA A 185 -1.96 -4.93 4.34
C ALA A 185 -0.81 -5.13 3.34
N GLU A 186 -1.15 -5.46 2.11
CA GLU A 186 -0.21 -5.52 1.00
C GLU A 186 0.25 -4.11 0.56
N ALA A 187 -0.63 -3.13 0.69
CA ALA A 187 -0.35 -1.75 0.36
C ALA A 187 -1.09 -0.77 1.28
N LEU A 188 -0.53 0.43 1.40
CA LEU A 188 -1.15 1.58 2.04
C LEU A 188 -1.36 2.68 1.02
N VAL A 189 -2.53 3.32 1.05
CA VAL A 189 -2.82 4.53 0.29
C VAL A 189 -3.24 5.62 1.26
N LEU A 190 -2.45 6.67 1.36
CA LEU A 190 -2.71 7.77 2.28
C LEU A 190 -3.58 8.84 1.63
N LYS A 191 -4.61 9.29 2.35
CA LYS A 191 -5.46 10.43 1.94
C LYS A 191 -4.71 11.76 2.18
N PRO A 192 -4.73 12.72 1.23
CA PRO A 192 -5.38 12.66 -0.07
C PRO A 192 -4.56 11.84 -1.09
N TYR A 193 -5.23 11.09 -1.94
CA TYR A 193 -4.63 10.27 -2.98
C TYR A 193 -5.13 10.65 -4.38
N ASN A 194 -4.41 10.20 -5.40
CA ASN A 194 -4.89 10.24 -6.78
C ASN A 194 -5.23 8.83 -7.30
N GLY A 195 -5.93 8.78 -8.44
CA GLY A 195 -6.36 7.50 -9.01
C GLY A 195 -5.21 6.54 -9.37
N ALA A 196 -4.07 7.09 -9.81
CA ALA A 196 -2.91 6.28 -10.17
C ALA A 196 -2.32 5.53 -8.95
N GLN A 197 -2.34 6.14 -7.77
CA GLN A 197 -1.88 5.51 -6.53
C GLN A 197 -2.77 4.32 -6.13
N ILE A 198 -4.08 4.44 -6.30
CA ILE A 198 -5.02 3.32 -6.07
C ILE A 198 -4.73 2.17 -7.05
N LEU A 199 -4.61 2.47 -8.33
CA LEU A 199 -4.37 1.45 -9.36
C LEU A 199 -3.00 0.77 -9.19
N GLU A 200 -1.97 1.52 -8.79
CA GLU A 200 -0.65 0.95 -8.48
C GLU A 200 -0.71 0.04 -7.23
N ALA A 201 -1.45 0.43 -6.19
CA ALA A 201 -1.65 -0.41 -5.00
C ALA A 201 -2.36 -1.72 -5.37
N VAL A 202 -3.39 -1.67 -6.22
CA VAL A 202 -4.10 -2.86 -6.72
C VAL A 202 -3.18 -3.73 -7.59
N ALA A 203 -2.37 -3.14 -8.46
CA ALA A 203 -1.44 -3.87 -9.31
C ALA A 203 -0.35 -4.62 -8.55
N ARG A 204 0.05 -4.14 -7.36
CA ARG A 204 0.99 -4.86 -6.49
C ARG A 204 0.45 -6.23 -6.07
N LEU A 205 -0.85 -6.38 -5.93
CA LEU A 205 -1.48 -7.66 -5.59
C LEU A 205 -1.24 -8.73 -6.66
N GLY A 206 -1.26 -8.35 -7.95
CA GLY A 206 -1.00 -9.28 -9.06
C GLY A 206 0.46 -9.73 -9.18
N ARG A 207 1.41 -8.98 -8.60
CA ARG A 207 2.86 -9.28 -8.67
C ARG A 207 3.37 -10.19 -7.55
N SER A 208 2.57 -10.45 -6.55
CA SER A 208 2.94 -11.22 -5.35
C SER A 208 2.51 -12.69 -5.40
N GLY A 209 2.11 -13.21 -6.58
CA GLY A 209 1.67 -14.58 -6.82
C GLY A 209 2.78 -15.50 -7.34
#